data_1f75978808c9024a5dc5ce68b568e1a3
#
_entry.id   1f75978808c9024a5dc5ce68b568e1a3
#
_cell.length_a   1.000
_cell.length_b   1.000
_cell.length_c   1.000
_cell.angle_alpha   90.00
_cell.angle_beta   90.00
_cell.angle_gamma   90.00
#
_symmetry.space_group_name_H-M   'P 1'
#
loop_
_entity.id
_entity.type
_entity.pdbx_description
1 polymer ?
#
loop_
_entity_poly.entity_id
_entity_poly.type
_entity_poly.pdbx_seq_one_letter_code
_entity_poly.pdbx_strand_id
1 'polypeptide(L)'
;MSKEQFLERQANAKDSVSRLLEAVVLEKSEIVRDAVIQRFEFSYEAVWKALQIYLEYQGHECPGSRSVVRKAFAERFILTAEEADLWFQMIVDRNLTSHAYDEELSERIYANILSKYAALLESASQRLQGLEWD
;
A
#
# COMPACT_ATOMS: atom_id res chain seq x y z
N MET A 1 -6.12 -19.16 -7.47
CA MET A 1 -5.22 -18.59 -6.46
C MET A 1 -5.09 -19.57 -5.32
N SER A 2 -3.90 -19.73 -4.79
CA SER A 2 -3.63 -20.72 -3.77
C SER A 2 -3.30 -20.07 -2.43
N LYS A 3 -3.43 -20.85 -1.37
CA LYS A 3 -3.00 -20.46 -0.03
C LYS A 3 -1.51 -20.10 -0.02
N GLU A 4 -0.69 -20.85 -0.74
CA GLU A 4 0.75 -20.59 -0.83
C GLU A 4 1.04 -19.23 -1.47
N GLN A 5 0.32 -18.87 -2.52
CA GLN A 5 0.45 -17.55 -3.17
C GLN A 5 0.03 -16.42 -2.22
N PHE A 6 -1.05 -16.64 -1.45
CA PHE A 6 -1.47 -15.64 -0.47
C PHE A 6 -0.42 -15.45 0.62
N LEU A 7 0.12 -16.54 1.17
CA LEU A 7 1.14 -16.47 2.21
C LEU A 7 2.41 -15.79 1.73
N GLU A 8 2.80 -16.02 0.48
CA GLU A 8 3.93 -15.33 -0.15
C GLU A 8 3.65 -13.84 -0.29
N ARG A 9 2.48 -13.47 -0.77
CA ARG A 9 2.08 -12.05 -0.91
C ARG A 9 1.97 -11.36 0.45
N GLN A 10 1.45 -12.05 1.44
CA GLN A 10 1.34 -11.55 2.81
C GLN A 10 2.73 -11.26 3.39
N ALA A 11 3.69 -12.17 3.20
CA ALA A 11 5.07 -12.00 3.65
C ALA A 11 5.76 -10.84 2.91
N ASN A 12 5.55 -10.74 1.60
CA ASN A 12 6.10 -9.64 0.79
C ASN A 12 5.56 -8.28 1.24
N ALA A 13 4.28 -8.21 1.57
CA ALA A 13 3.67 -6.99 2.08
C ALA A 13 4.31 -6.56 3.40
N LYS A 14 4.46 -7.48 4.33
CA LYS A 14 5.10 -7.22 5.62
C LYS A 14 6.54 -6.71 5.44
N ASP A 15 7.32 -7.40 4.63
CA ASP A 15 8.72 -7.06 4.38
C ASP A 15 8.86 -5.70 3.71
N SER A 16 8.08 -5.45 2.66
CA SER A 16 8.12 -4.18 1.92
C SER A 16 7.75 -2.99 2.80
N VAL A 17 6.69 -3.13 3.60
CA VAL A 17 6.27 -2.06 4.52
C VAL A 17 7.31 -1.82 5.60
N SER A 18 7.92 -2.87 6.14
CA SER A 18 8.99 -2.75 7.11
C SER A 18 10.15 -1.91 6.57
N ARG A 19 10.53 -2.15 5.32
CA ARG A 19 11.61 -1.40 4.66
C ARG A 19 11.22 0.06 4.39
N LEU A 20 9.96 0.31 4.08
CA LEU A 20 9.46 1.69 3.96
C LEU A 20 9.58 2.42 5.30
N LEU A 21 9.15 1.78 6.38
CA LEU A 21 9.18 2.40 7.71
C LEU A 21 10.61 2.70 8.18
N GLU A 22 11.60 1.88 7.79
CA GLU A 22 13.00 2.17 8.04
C GLU A 22 13.45 3.46 7.35
N ALA A 23 12.99 3.68 6.13
CA ALA A 23 13.43 4.83 5.32
C ALA A 23 12.78 6.14 5.75
N VAL A 24 11.51 6.11 6.19
CA VAL A 24 10.77 7.34 6.53
C VAL A 24 11.31 8.04 7.77
N VAL A 25 12.07 7.36 8.62
CA VAL A 25 12.67 7.94 9.82
C VAL A 25 14.06 8.52 9.59
N LEU A 26 14.63 8.34 8.41
CA LEU A 26 15.95 8.87 8.07
C LEU A 26 15.91 10.37 7.83
N GLU A 27 17.02 11.05 8.12
CA GLU A 27 17.17 12.46 7.82
C GLU A 27 16.95 12.71 6.32
N LYS A 28 16.14 13.70 5.98
CA LYS A 28 15.79 13.99 4.59
C LYS A 28 17.00 14.44 3.76
N SER A 29 17.12 13.85 2.58
CA SER A 29 18.00 14.29 1.49
C SER A 29 17.29 13.93 0.19
N GLU A 30 17.78 14.37 -0.95
CA GLU A 30 17.22 13.95 -2.23
C GLU A 30 17.28 12.44 -2.38
N ILE A 31 18.39 11.82 -1.98
CA ILE A 31 18.56 10.36 -2.07
C ILE A 31 17.58 9.65 -1.15
N VAL A 32 17.42 10.11 0.08
CA VAL A 32 16.46 9.52 1.03
C VAL A 32 15.03 9.70 0.51
N ARG A 33 14.68 10.89 0.02
CA ARG A 33 13.37 11.13 -0.58
C ARG A 33 13.07 10.13 -1.69
N ASP A 34 14.01 9.96 -2.61
CA ASP A 34 13.82 9.06 -3.75
C ASP A 34 13.74 7.60 -3.30
N ALA A 35 14.52 7.21 -2.29
CA ALA A 35 14.44 5.88 -1.71
C ALA A 35 13.07 5.64 -1.02
N VAL A 36 12.56 6.63 -0.31
CA VAL A 36 11.24 6.56 0.34
C VAL A 36 10.15 6.37 -0.72
N ILE A 37 10.19 7.14 -1.80
CA ILE A 37 9.20 7.01 -2.87
C ILE A 37 9.26 5.62 -3.50
N GLN A 38 10.45 5.09 -3.78
CA GLN A 38 10.60 3.74 -4.35
C GLN A 38 10.07 2.67 -3.41
N ARG A 39 10.40 2.73 -2.13
CA ARG A 39 9.90 1.78 -1.12
C ARG A 39 8.40 1.90 -0.93
N PHE A 40 7.85 3.11 -1.05
CA PHE A 40 6.41 3.33 -1.08
C PHE A 40 5.76 2.61 -2.26
N GLU A 41 6.32 2.72 -3.46
CA GLU A 41 5.81 2.02 -4.64
C GLU A 41 5.75 0.51 -4.41
N PHE A 42 6.83 -0.08 -3.89
CA PHE A 42 6.89 -1.51 -3.61
C PHE A 42 5.89 -1.94 -2.53
N SER A 43 5.76 -1.14 -1.47
CA SER A 43 4.84 -1.43 -0.37
C SER A 43 3.39 -1.36 -0.81
N TYR A 44 3.04 -0.33 -1.56
CA TYR A 44 1.71 -0.17 -2.12
C TYR A 44 1.32 -1.38 -2.98
N GLU A 45 2.20 -1.75 -3.92
CA GLU A 45 1.94 -2.88 -4.80
C GLU A 45 1.80 -4.19 -4.01
N ALA A 46 2.68 -4.43 -3.06
CA ALA A 46 2.66 -5.66 -2.27
C ALA A 46 1.38 -5.78 -1.43
N VAL A 47 0.94 -4.68 -0.82
CA VAL A 47 -0.24 -4.69 0.06
C VAL A 47 -1.52 -4.92 -0.74
N TRP A 48 -1.76 -4.13 -1.79
CA TRP A 48 -3.04 -4.29 -2.49
C TRP A 48 -3.13 -5.61 -3.25
N LYS A 49 -2.02 -6.15 -3.76
CA LYS A 49 -2.02 -7.44 -4.44
C LYS A 49 -2.27 -8.60 -3.47
N ALA A 50 -1.74 -8.53 -2.27
CA ALA A 50 -2.06 -9.53 -1.23
C ALA A 50 -3.55 -9.49 -0.87
N LEU A 51 -4.09 -8.28 -0.73
CA LEU A 51 -5.50 -8.09 -0.42
C LEU A 51 -6.39 -8.56 -1.58
N GLN A 52 -5.98 -8.32 -2.83
CA GLN A 52 -6.68 -8.80 -4.02
C GLN A 52 -6.86 -10.32 -3.98
N ILE A 53 -5.78 -11.07 -3.71
CA ILE A 53 -5.85 -12.53 -3.66
C ILE A 53 -6.83 -12.99 -2.57
N TYR A 54 -6.78 -12.37 -1.41
CA TYR A 54 -7.68 -12.72 -0.30
C TYR A 54 -9.14 -12.46 -0.66
N LEU A 55 -9.43 -11.29 -1.26
CA LEU A 55 -10.80 -10.94 -1.65
C LEU A 55 -11.32 -11.84 -2.77
N GLU A 56 -10.48 -12.20 -3.73
CA GLU A 56 -10.85 -13.15 -4.79
C GLU A 56 -11.15 -14.54 -4.23
N TYR A 57 -10.37 -14.96 -3.24
CA TYR A 57 -10.65 -16.20 -2.52
C TYR A 57 -12.04 -16.18 -1.86
N GLN A 58 -12.45 -15.02 -1.36
CA GLN A 58 -13.78 -14.86 -0.76
C GLN A 58 -14.91 -14.67 -1.80
N GLY A 59 -14.60 -14.73 -3.07
CA GLY A 59 -15.59 -14.68 -4.14
C GLY A 59 -15.82 -13.32 -4.78
N HIS A 60 -14.98 -12.32 -4.47
CA HIS A 60 -15.10 -11.00 -5.05
C HIS A 60 -14.26 -10.87 -6.32
N GLU A 61 -14.79 -10.19 -7.32
CA GLU A 61 -14.02 -9.81 -8.50
C GLU A 61 -13.34 -8.46 -8.24
N CYS A 62 -12.00 -8.46 -8.26
CA CYS A 62 -11.20 -7.28 -7.97
C CYS A 62 -10.08 -7.14 -9.01
N PRO A 63 -10.37 -6.69 -10.25
CA PRO A 63 -9.37 -6.68 -11.32
C PRO A 63 -8.26 -5.64 -11.14
N GLY A 64 -8.46 -4.61 -10.33
CA GLY A 64 -7.46 -3.57 -10.12
C GLY A 64 -7.51 -2.97 -8.73
N SER A 65 -6.57 -2.08 -8.43
CA SER A 65 -6.44 -1.50 -7.09
C SER A 65 -7.69 -0.75 -6.62
N ARG A 66 -8.36 -0.03 -7.50
CA ARG A 66 -9.60 0.70 -7.12
C ARG A 66 -10.71 -0.25 -6.71
N SER A 67 -10.90 -1.35 -7.45
CA SER A 67 -11.90 -2.35 -7.10
C SER A 67 -11.54 -3.07 -5.81
N VAL A 68 -10.24 -3.30 -5.55
CA VAL A 68 -9.78 -3.87 -4.29
C VAL A 68 -10.16 -2.95 -3.12
N VAL A 69 -9.92 -1.66 -3.24
CA VAL A 69 -10.27 -0.70 -2.18
C VAL A 69 -11.79 -0.71 -1.91
N ARG A 70 -12.61 -0.70 -2.95
CA ARG A 70 -14.08 -0.73 -2.79
C ARG A 70 -14.53 -2.01 -2.08
N LYS A 71 -14.01 -3.15 -2.48
CA LYS A 71 -14.38 -4.45 -1.87
C LYS A 71 -13.84 -4.56 -0.45
N ALA A 72 -12.61 -4.08 -0.21
CA ALA A 72 -12.03 -4.05 1.12
C ALA A 72 -12.86 -3.20 2.09
N PHE A 73 -13.40 -2.09 1.63
CA PHE A 73 -14.30 -1.27 2.43
C PHE A 73 -15.64 -1.99 2.68
N ALA A 74 -16.22 -2.59 1.65
CA ALA A 74 -17.47 -3.35 1.78
C ALA A 74 -17.33 -4.52 2.75
N GLU A 75 -16.17 -5.19 2.77
CA GLU A 75 -15.88 -6.33 3.64
C GLU A 75 -15.26 -5.92 4.99
N ARG A 76 -15.19 -4.62 5.28
CA ARG A 76 -14.69 -4.07 6.54
C ARG A 76 -13.21 -4.35 6.83
N PHE A 77 -12.42 -4.63 5.82
CA PHE A 77 -10.97 -4.58 5.94
C PHE A 77 -10.52 -3.12 6.07
N ILE A 78 -11.08 -2.24 5.26
CA ILE A 78 -10.98 -0.79 5.42
C ILE A 78 -12.18 -0.36 6.26
N LEU A 79 -11.93 0.28 7.39
CA LEU A 79 -12.95 0.45 8.43
C LEU A 79 -13.80 1.70 8.28
N THR A 80 -13.27 2.78 7.68
CA THR A 80 -13.96 4.05 7.57
C THR A 80 -13.92 4.61 6.17
N ALA A 81 -14.88 5.49 5.85
CA ALA A 81 -14.89 6.20 4.58
C ALA A 81 -13.65 7.08 4.40
N GLU A 82 -13.18 7.70 5.48
CA GLU A 82 -11.97 8.52 5.46
C GLU A 82 -10.74 7.69 5.10
N GLU A 83 -10.61 6.49 5.63
CA GLU A 83 -9.54 5.57 5.28
C GLU A 83 -9.62 5.17 3.80
N ALA A 84 -10.82 4.89 3.30
CA ALA A 84 -11.03 4.58 1.88
C ALA A 84 -10.61 5.75 0.99
N ASP A 85 -10.96 6.97 1.37
CA ASP A 85 -10.57 8.19 0.64
C ASP A 85 -9.04 8.35 0.59
N LEU A 86 -8.36 8.05 1.69
CA LEU A 86 -6.89 8.07 1.72
C LEU A 86 -6.30 7.03 0.77
N TRP A 87 -6.91 5.84 0.69
CA TRP A 87 -6.49 4.82 -0.26
C TRP A 87 -6.62 5.31 -1.71
N PHE A 88 -7.74 5.97 -2.05
CA PHE A 88 -7.93 6.51 -3.40
C PHE A 88 -6.94 7.63 -3.70
N GLN A 89 -6.65 8.49 -2.74
CA GLN A 89 -5.62 9.52 -2.87
C GLN A 89 -4.24 8.88 -3.10
N MET A 90 -3.93 7.84 -2.34
CA MET A 90 -2.67 7.09 -2.45
C MET A 90 -2.53 6.46 -3.84
N ILE A 91 -3.60 5.90 -4.40
CA ILE A 91 -3.60 5.35 -5.76
C ILE A 91 -3.21 6.43 -6.78
N VAL A 92 -3.80 7.62 -6.69
CA VAL A 92 -3.48 8.74 -7.58
C VAL A 92 -2.01 9.11 -7.45
N ASP A 93 -1.50 9.30 -6.25
CA ASP A 93 -0.11 9.67 -6.02
C ASP A 93 0.85 8.57 -6.47
N ARG A 94 0.50 7.30 -6.25
CA ARG A 94 1.32 6.19 -6.76
C ARG A 94 1.45 6.24 -8.29
N ASN A 95 0.37 6.54 -8.99
CA ASN A 95 0.40 6.63 -10.45
C ASN A 95 1.26 7.80 -10.92
N LEU A 96 1.40 8.85 -10.11
CA LEU A 96 2.22 10.01 -10.44
C LEU A 96 3.71 9.82 -10.12
N THR A 97 4.10 8.79 -9.39
CA THR A 97 5.52 8.55 -9.07
C THR A 97 6.39 8.29 -10.30
N SER A 98 5.79 7.93 -11.44
CA SER A 98 6.51 7.80 -12.70
C SER A 98 7.07 9.12 -13.24
N HIS A 99 6.62 10.25 -12.69
CA HIS A 99 7.10 11.60 -13.05
C HIS A 99 8.19 12.07 -12.08
N ALA A 100 9.19 11.21 -11.81
CA ALA A 100 10.26 11.47 -10.86
C ALA A 100 11.13 12.70 -11.22
N TYR A 101 11.11 13.13 -12.48
CA TYR A 101 11.80 14.34 -12.95
C TYR A 101 11.14 15.62 -12.43
N ASP A 102 9.91 15.57 -11.98
CA ASP A 102 9.18 16.71 -11.42
C ASP A 102 9.47 16.81 -9.91
N GLU A 103 10.39 17.72 -9.56
CA GLU A 103 10.85 17.89 -8.18
C GLU A 103 9.73 18.29 -7.23
N GLU A 104 8.88 19.23 -7.67
CA GLU A 104 7.76 19.71 -6.86
C GLU A 104 6.76 18.58 -6.54
N LEU A 105 6.47 17.77 -7.54
CA LEU A 105 5.58 16.61 -7.38
C LEU A 105 6.21 15.58 -6.44
N SER A 106 7.50 15.29 -6.61
CA SER A 106 8.22 14.34 -5.75
C SER A 106 8.23 14.81 -4.29
N GLU A 107 8.42 16.11 -4.04
CA GLU A 107 8.35 16.66 -2.69
C GLU A 107 6.95 16.50 -2.08
N ARG A 108 5.91 16.76 -2.85
CA ARG A 108 4.53 16.61 -2.40
C ARG A 108 4.21 15.15 -2.06
N ILE A 109 4.60 14.22 -2.92
CA ILE A 109 4.36 12.79 -2.69
C ILE A 109 5.14 12.32 -1.46
N TYR A 110 6.40 12.74 -1.33
CA TYR A 110 7.21 12.42 -0.16
C TYR A 110 6.53 12.89 1.13
N ALA A 111 6.06 14.13 1.16
CA ALA A 111 5.35 14.67 2.32
C ALA A 111 4.09 13.86 2.66
N ASN A 112 3.32 13.45 1.65
CA ASN A 112 2.12 12.64 1.84
C ASN A 112 2.46 11.23 2.34
N ILE A 113 3.57 10.65 1.89
CA ILE A 113 4.02 9.34 2.41
C ILE A 113 4.32 9.45 3.90
N LEU A 114 5.07 10.46 4.32
CA LEU A 114 5.44 10.63 5.71
C LEU A 114 4.23 10.92 6.61
N SER A 115 3.28 11.73 6.13
CA SER A 115 2.16 12.19 6.95
C SER A 115 0.95 11.26 6.92
N LYS A 116 0.79 10.45 5.86
CA LYS A 116 -0.45 9.68 5.64
C LYS A 116 -0.19 8.25 5.21
N TYR A 117 0.56 8.04 4.12
CA TYR A 117 0.57 6.74 3.43
C TYR A 117 1.38 5.68 4.16
N ALA A 118 2.47 6.04 4.82
CA ALA A 118 3.26 5.06 5.57
C ALA A 118 2.43 4.43 6.68
N ALA A 119 1.71 5.23 7.45
CA ALA A 119 0.82 4.73 8.51
C ALA A 119 -0.34 3.91 7.94
N LEU A 120 -0.90 4.34 6.82
CA LEU A 120 -1.99 3.62 6.15
C LEU A 120 -1.53 2.23 5.71
N LEU A 121 -0.36 2.13 5.09
CA LEU A 121 0.21 0.86 4.63
C LEU A 121 0.63 -0.02 5.81
N GLU A 122 1.16 0.55 6.87
CA GLU A 122 1.48 -0.20 8.09
C GLU A 122 0.24 -0.84 8.68
N SER A 123 -0.82 -0.07 8.83
CA SER A 123 -2.10 -0.56 9.35
C SER A 123 -2.67 -1.67 8.47
N ALA A 124 -2.65 -1.48 7.15
CA ALA A 124 -3.13 -2.48 6.21
C ALA A 124 -2.30 -3.76 6.28
N SER A 125 -0.98 -3.64 6.37
CA SER A 125 -0.09 -4.79 6.49
C SER A 125 -0.36 -5.58 7.77
N GLN A 126 -0.58 -4.89 8.89
CA GLN A 126 -0.92 -5.55 10.15
C GLN A 126 -2.23 -6.32 10.05
N ARG A 127 -3.24 -5.74 9.41
CA ARG A 127 -4.52 -6.41 9.18
C ARG A 127 -4.37 -7.63 8.26
N LEU A 128 -3.54 -7.51 7.23
CA LEU A 128 -3.24 -8.63 6.33
C LEU A 128 -2.61 -9.80 7.09
N GLN A 129 -1.70 -9.53 8.04
CA GLN A 129 -1.05 -10.58 8.81
C GLN A 129 -2.05 -11.35 9.70
N GLY A 130 -3.16 -10.72 10.04
CA GLY A 130 -4.21 -11.35 10.84
C GLY A 130 -5.25 -12.13 10.04
N LEU A 131 -5.20 -12.09 8.72
CA LEU A 131 -6.17 -12.80 7.88
C LEU A 131 -5.86 -14.30 7.82
N GLU A 132 -6.90 -15.10 7.89
CA GLU A 132 -6.80 -16.55 7.83
C GLU A 132 -7.32 -17.07 6.49
N TRP A 133 -6.65 -18.08 5.99
CA TRP A 133 -7.02 -18.76 4.76
C TRP A 133 -7.32 -20.22 5.08
N ASP A 134 -8.57 -20.57 5.00
CA ASP A 134 -9.07 -21.92 5.30
C ASP A 134 -8.80 -22.92 4.17
#